data_50a5c647ec1f1bec203f439a34531916
#
_entry.id   50a5c647ec1f1bec203f439a34531916
#
_cell.length_a   1.000
_cell.length_b   1.000
_cell.length_c   1.000
_cell.angle_alpha   90.00
_cell.angle_beta   90.00
_cell.angle_gamma   90.00
#
_symmetry.space_group_name_H-M   'P 1'
#
loop_
_entity.id
_entity.type
_entity.pdbx_description
1 polymer ?
#
loop_
_entity_poly.entity_id
_entity_poly.type
_entity_poly.pdbx_seq_one_letter_code
_entity_poly.pdbx_strand_id
1 'polypeptide(L)'
;MRFLSADYIYPLHITPIKEGVIQISDMGKILNIFTDRYEVPKGKLEIFEGILCPGFVNAHCHLELSHLKGKSEKGKGFLNFVEVIQKRNDFCKDDILEAIDFAEKQMIKNGIVAVGDICNTSDTINQKQKGNLEYYNFIEVFGVDNFKSDEIVSEAKTLRDKFRKEGMKSTISPHAPYSVPPKLMEEISNSFD
;
A
#
# COMPACT_ATOMS: atom_id res chain seq x y z
N MET A 1 1.05 -27.78 -8.16
CA MET A 1 0.35 -27.89 -6.84
C MET A 1 1.39 -28.24 -5.78
N ARG A 2 1.47 -27.46 -4.70
CA ARG A 2 2.49 -27.56 -3.62
C ARG A 2 1.81 -27.69 -2.27
N PHE A 3 2.49 -28.34 -1.31
CA PHE A 3 2.07 -28.48 0.07
C PHE A 3 3.16 -27.87 0.96
N LEU A 4 2.83 -26.82 1.68
CA LEU A 4 3.75 -26.06 2.52
C LEU A 4 3.40 -26.26 3.99
N SER A 5 4.38 -26.52 4.82
CA SER A 5 4.22 -26.61 6.28
C SER A 5 5.27 -25.77 6.98
N ALA A 6 4.98 -25.34 8.19
CA ALA A 6 5.91 -24.68 9.09
C ALA A 6 5.69 -25.15 10.53
N ASP A 7 6.49 -24.65 11.48
CA ASP A 7 6.26 -24.95 12.89
C ASP A 7 4.87 -24.50 13.34
N TYR A 8 4.43 -23.35 12.82
CA TYR A 8 3.07 -22.85 12.97
C TYR A 8 2.54 -22.22 11.68
N ILE A 9 1.27 -22.47 11.40
CA ILE A 9 0.51 -21.76 10.38
C ILE A 9 -0.46 -20.80 11.04
N TYR A 10 -0.46 -19.54 10.62
CA TYR A 10 -1.35 -18.49 11.09
C TYR A 10 -2.35 -18.11 9.99
N PRO A 11 -3.52 -18.75 9.90
CA PRO A 11 -4.53 -18.47 8.87
C PRO A 11 -5.27 -17.15 9.09
N LEU A 12 -5.14 -16.53 10.26
CA LEU A 12 -5.73 -15.28 10.76
C LEU A 12 -7.23 -15.35 11.11
N HIS A 13 -8.00 -16.21 10.47
CA HIS A 13 -9.44 -16.39 10.72
C HIS A 13 -9.77 -17.52 11.70
N ILE A 14 -8.79 -18.34 12.04
CA ILE A 14 -8.84 -19.39 13.04
C ILE A 14 -7.58 -19.37 13.90
N THR A 15 -7.58 -20.16 14.99
CA THR A 15 -6.40 -20.32 15.86
C THR A 15 -5.19 -20.84 15.08
N PRO A 16 -3.96 -20.46 15.46
CA PRO A 16 -2.74 -20.98 14.85
C PRO A 16 -2.68 -22.52 14.90
N ILE A 17 -2.24 -23.12 13.81
CA ILE A 17 -2.16 -24.58 13.65
C ILE A 17 -0.69 -24.97 13.78
N LYS A 18 -0.36 -25.78 14.77
CA LYS A 18 0.98 -26.35 14.91
C LYS A 18 1.18 -27.43 13.85
N GLU A 19 2.28 -27.34 13.10
CA GLU A 19 2.67 -28.32 12.06
C GLU A 19 1.59 -28.59 10.99
N GLY A 20 0.67 -27.65 10.80
CA GLY A 20 -0.35 -27.72 9.76
C GLY A 20 0.23 -27.66 8.35
N VAL A 21 -0.61 -27.86 7.33
CA VAL A 21 -0.20 -27.79 5.93
C VAL A 21 -1.11 -26.88 5.14
N ILE A 22 -0.54 -26.02 4.30
CA ILE A 22 -1.27 -25.25 3.29
C ILE A 22 -1.04 -25.89 1.92
N GLN A 23 -2.11 -26.22 1.22
CA GLN A 23 -2.09 -26.63 -0.17
C GLN A 23 -2.28 -25.41 -1.05
N ILE A 24 -1.36 -25.19 -1.99
CA ILE A 24 -1.43 -24.10 -2.97
C ILE A 24 -1.42 -24.63 -4.40
N SER A 25 -2.11 -23.92 -5.28
CA SER A 25 -2.05 -24.13 -6.73
C SER A 25 -0.73 -23.63 -7.30
N ASP A 26 -0.45 -23.95 -8.56
CA ASP A 26 0.72 -23.42 -9.28
C ASP A 26 0.64 -21.88 -9.48
N MET A 27 -0.57 -21.31 -9.37
CA MET A 27 -0.85 -19.86 -9.38
C MET A 27 -0.80 -19.22 -7.98
N GLY A 28 -0.34 -19.94 -6.94
CA GLY A 28 -0.23 -19.41 -5.59
C GLY A 28 -1.56 -19.31 -4.80
N LYS A 29 -2.68 -19.79 -5.37
CA LYS A 29 -3.97 -19.76 -4.67
C LYS A 29 -4.03 -20.85 -3.59
N ILE A 30 -4.41 -20.49 -2.36
CA ILE A 30 -4.69 -21.45 -1.29
C ILE A 30 -5.91 -22.27 -1.68
N LEU A 31 -5.75 -23.59 -1.70
CA LEU A 31 -6.78 -24.57 -2.05
C LEU A 31 -7.36 -25.23 -0.81
N ASN A 32 -6.49 -25.55 0.17
CA ASN A 32 -6.88 -26.19 1.42
C ASN A 32 -5.90 -25.88 2.55
N ILE A 33 -6.36 -26.06 3.79
CA ILE A 33 -5.54 -26.00 5.01
C ILE A 33 -5.82 -27.28 5.79
N PHE A 34 -4.78 -28.06 6.04
CA PHE A 34 -4.85 -29.30 6.83
C PHE A 34 -4.30 -29.03 8.22
N THR A 35 -4.84 -29.70 9.20
CA THR A 35 -4.43 -29.54 10.60
C THR A 35 -3.23 -30.42 10.97
N ASP A 36 -2.92 -31.43 10.14
CA ASP A 36 -1.84 -32.38 10.39
C ASP A 36 -1.05 -32.68 9.08
N ARG A 37 0.26 -32.85 9.22
CA ARG A 37 1.15 -33.27 8.13
C ARG A 37 0.83 -34.67 7.58
N TYR A 38 0.24 -35.54 8.38
CA TYR A 38 -0.16 -36.89 7.97
C TYR A 38 -1.35 -36.95 6.99
N GLU A 39 -2.10 -35.85 6.88
CA GLU A 39 -3.23 -35.73 5.95
C GLU A 39 -2.81 -35.55 4.48
N VAL A 40 -1.51 -35.35 4.20
CA VAL A 40 -1.01 -35.06 2.87
C VAL A 40 -0.07 -36.17 2.37
N PRO A 41 0.07 -36.34 1.03
CA PRO A 41 0.93 -37.38 0.45
C PRO A 41 2.39 -37.23 0.88
N LYS A 42 2.99 -38.31 1.38
CA LYS A 42 4.42 -38.35 1.72
C LYS A 42 5.27 -37.98 0.51
N GLY A 43 6.33 -37.19 0.74
CA GLY A 43 7.30 -36.78 -0.29
C GLY A 43 6.90 -35.56 -1.12
N LYS A 44 5.72 -34.95 -0.89
CA LYS A 44 5.30 -33.70 -1.54
C LYS A 44 5.29 -32.50 -0.59
N LEU A 45 5.68 -32.68 0.66
CA LEU A 45 5.62 -31.65 1.69
C LEU A 45 6.93 -30.84 1.70
N GLU A 46 6.82 -29.54 1.54
CA GLU A 46 7.89 -28.57 1.75
C GLU A 46 7.78 -28.03 3.18
N ILE A 47 8.82 -28.22 4.00
CA ILE A 47 8.82 -27.84 5.42
C ILE A 47 9.73 -26.62 5.62
N PHE A 48 9.21 -25.62 6.29
CA PHE A 48 9.90 -24.40 6.66
C PHE A 48 9.99 -24.29 8.18
N GLU A 49 11.02 -23.64 8.68
CA GLU A 49 11.14 -23.27 10.09
C GLU A 49 10.36 -21.97 10.36
N GLY A 50 9.79 -21.84 11.56
CA GLY A 50 9.12 -20.64 12.02
C GLY A 50 7.63 -20.59 11.69
N ILE A 51 7.15 -19.44 11.24
CA ILE A 51 5.72 -19.16 11.05
C ILE A 51 5.41 -18.94 9.58
N LEU A 52 4.40 -19.63 9.07
CA LEU A 52 3.80 -19.36 7.76
C LEU A 52 2.48 -18.59 7.96
N CYS A 53 2.42 -17.41 7.39
CA CYS A 53 1.25 -16.53 7.44
C CYS A 53 0.99 -15.90 6.06
N PRO A 54 -0.20 -15.30 5.82
CA PRO A 54 -0.44 -14.47 4.66
C PRO A 54 0.57 -13.30 4.58
N GLY A 55 0.83 -12.82 3.36
CA GLY A 55 1.62 -11.61 3.18
C GLY A 55 0.97 -10.39 3.85
N PHE A 56 1.79 -9.43 4.25
CA PHE A 56 1.34 -8.26 4.99
C PHE A 56 0.72 -7.21 4.08
N VAL A 57 -0.20 -6.42 4.65
CA VAL A 57 -0.79 -5.26 3.99
C VAL A 57 -0.23 -3.99 4.64
N ASN A 58 0.41 -3.13 3.85
CA ASN A 58 0.73 -1.77 4.28
C ASN A 58 -0.48 -0.88 4.00
N ALA A 59 -1.32 -0.67 4.99
CA ALA A 59 -2.60 0.02 4.84
C ALA A 59 -2.47 1.55 4.72
N HIS A 60 -1.28 2.14 4.93
CA HIS A 60 -1.04 3.57 4.81
C HIS A 60 0.40 3.83 4.38
N CYS A 61 0.57 4.27 3.15
CA CYS A 61 1.87 4.56 2.53
C CYS A 61 1.77 5.87 1.74
N HIS A 62 2.88 6.59 1.65
CA HIS A 62 3.10 7.69 0.73
C HIS A 62 4.31 7.34 -0.15
N LEU A 63 4.11 6.42 -1.09
CA LEU A 63 5.21 5.89 -1.91
C LEU A 63 5.92 6.99 -2.70
N GLU A 64 5.18 7.99 -3.17
CA GLU A 64 5.72 9.15 -3.89
C GLU A 64 6.71 10.01 -3.05
N LEU A 65 6.64 9.91 -1.71
CA LEU A 65 7.51 10.64 -0.79
C LEU A 65 8.76 9.86 -0.36
N SER A 66 9.04 8.71 -0.96
CA SER A 66 10.15 7.83 -0.57
C SER A 66 11.52 8.50 -0.63
N HIS A 67 11.71 9.49 -1.52
CA HIS A 67 12.92 10.28 -1.66
C HIS A 67 13.20 11.21 -0.46
N LEU A 68 12.20 11.45 0.41
CA LEU A 68 12.33 12.23 1.63
C LEU A 68 12.86 11.41 2.82
N LYS A 69 13.09 10.11 2.65
CA LYS A 69 13.61 9.24 3.69
C LYS A 69 14.92 9.79 4.26
N GLY A 70 14.94 10.04 5.57
CA GLY A 70 16.11 10.57 6.29
C GLY A 70 16.36 12.07 6.12
N LYS A 71 15.50 12.80 5.40
CA LYS A 71 15.64 14.25 5.22
C LYS A 71 15.08 15.06 6.40
N SER A 72 14.13 14.49 7.17
CA SER A 72 13.64 15.10 8.40
C SER A 72 14.49 14.64 9.58
N GLU A 73 15.01 15.59 10.36
CA GLU A 73 15.79 15.30 11.56
C GLU A 73 14.90 14.78 12.70
N LYS A 74 15.34 13.71 13.34
CA LYS A 74 14.64 13.16 14.52
C LYS A 74 14.63 14.17 15.67
N GLY A 75 13.46 14.34 16.30
CA GLY A 75 13.31 15.21 17.48
C GLY A 75 13.14 16.71 17.20
N LYS A 76 13.14 17.14 15.93
CA LYS A 76 12.92 18.56 15.55
C LYS A 76 11.44 18.98 15.50
N GLY A 77 10.52 18.06 15.80
CA GLY A 77 9.09 18.34 15.88
C GLY A 77 8.38 18.43 14.53
N PHE A 78 7.08 18.66 14.61
CA PHE A 78 6.16 18.62 13.46
C PHE A 78 6.47 19.70 12.40
N LEU A 79 6.84 20.91 12.80
CA LEU A 79 7.13 21.99 11.85
C LEU A 79 8.30 21.64 10.92
N ASN A 80 9.37 21.05 11.44
CA ASN A 80 10.49 20.61 10.62
C ASN A 80 10.06 19.53 9.61
N PHE A 81 9.19 18.62 10.01
CA PHE A 81 8.61 17.63 9.09
C PHE A 81 7.82 18.31 7.97
N VAL A 82 6.95 19.26 8.29
CA VAL A 82 6.15 20.01 7.29
C VAL A 82 7.05 20.76 6.30
N GLU A 83 8.11 21.42 6.79
CA GLU A 83 9.08 22.10 5.91
C GLU A 83 9.73 21.16 4.90
N VAL A 84 10.07 19.93 5.33
CA VAL A 84 10.64 18.90 4.43
C VAL A 84 9.61 18.48 3.39
N ILE A 85 8.36 18.25 3.79
CA ILE A 85 7.29 17.88 2.84
C ILE A 85 7.02 19.00 1.83
N GLN A 86 7.07 20.27 2.22
CA GLN A 86 6.90 21.41 1.30
C GLN A 86 8.00 21.46 0.22
N LYS A 87 9.19 20.98 0.53
CA LYS A 87 10.33 20.90 -0.41
C LYS A 87 10.36 19.62 -1.24
N ARG A 88 9.30 18.79 -1.21
CA ARG A 88 9.28 17.52 -1.94
C ARG A 88 9.52 17.64 -3.45
N ASN A 89 9.21 18.79 -4.04
CA ASN A 89 9.36 19.05 -5.47
C ASN A 89 10.76 19.62 -5.85
N ASP A 90 11.64 19.87 -4.89
CA ASP A 90 12.98 20.43 -5.12
C ASP A 90 13.98 19.35 -5.58
N PHE A 91 13.54 18.11 -5.68
CA PHE A 91 14.38 16.97 -6.05
C PHE A 91 14.30 16.66 -7.54
N CYS A 92 15.39 16.13 -8.08
CA CYS A 92 15.42 15.64 -9.44
C CYS A 92 14.37 14.51 -9.64
N LYS A 93 13.72 14.51 -10.81
CA LYS A 93 12.69 13.50 -11.12
C LYS A 93 13.24 12.08 -11.09
N ASP A 94 14.44 11.88 -11.56
CA ASP A 94 15.07 10.56 -11.57
C ASP A 94 15.35 10.06 -10.15
N ASP A 95 15.78 10.92 -9.22
CA ASP A 95 15.97 10.58 -7.81
C ASP A 95 14.66 10.17 -7.15
N ILE A 96 13.54 10.86 -7.48
CA ILE A 96 12.21 10.51 -6.98
C ILE A 96 11.81 9.11 -7.47
N LEU A 97 11.97 8.84 -8.77
CA LEU A 97 11.59 7.55 -9.36
C LEU A 97 12.47 6.39 -8.85
N GLU A 98 13.77 6.61 -8.67
CA GLU A 98 14.68 5.63 -8.09
C GLU A 98 14.30 5.32 -6.63
N ALA A 99 13.96 6.33 -5.84
CA ALA A 99 13.51 6.14 -4.46
C ALA A 99 12.20 5.38 -4.37
N ILE A 100 11.26 5.61 -5.29
CA ILE A 100 9.99 4.86 -5.41
C ILE A 100 10.27 3.38 -5.69
N ASP A 101 11.09 3.07 -6.68
CA ASP A 101 11.47 1.68 -7.04
C ASP A 101 12.18 0.98 -5.86
N PHE A 102 13.11 1.67 -5.21
CA PHE A 102 13.82 1.14 -4.04
C PHE A 102 12.86 0.85 -2.87
N ALA A 103 11.93 1.77 -2.58
CA ALA A 103 10.98 1.61 -1.48
C ALA A 103 10.03 0.43 -1.72
N GLU A 104 9.52 0.25 -2.94
CA GLU A 104 8.71 -0.91 -3.30
C GLU A 104 9.49 -2.23 -3.12
N LYS A 105 10.74 -2.28 -3.60
CA LYS A 105 11.61 -3.46 -3.39
C LYS A 105 11.80 -3.78 -1.90
N GLN A 106 11.92 -2.76 -1.04
CA GLN A 106 12.00 -2.98 0.41
C GLN A 106 10.68 -3.51 0.99
N MET A 107 9.53 -3.03 0.52
CA MET A 107 8.22 -3.57 0.92
C MET A 107 8.10 -5.04 0.55
N ILE A 108 8.43 -5.42 -0.68
CA ILE A 108 8.40 -6.81 -1.16
C ILE A 108 9.33 -7.69 -0.30
N LYS A 109 10.57 -7.23 -0.06
CA LYS A 109 11.55 -7.95 0.77
C LYS A 109 11.04 -8.20 2.19
N ASN A 110 10.20 -7.30 2.72
CA ASN A 110 9.59 -7.41 4.05
C ASN A 110 8.24 -8.14 4.05
N GLY A 111 7.87 -8.80 2.94
CA GLY A 111 6.66 -9.62 2.86
C GLY A 111 5.36 -8.83 2.68
N ILE A 112 5.42 -7.56 2.29
CA ILE A 112 4.24 -6.80 1.90
C ILE A 112 3.74 -7.32 0.55
N VAL A 113 2.44 -7.52 0.43
CA VAL A 113 1.78 -7.99 -0.80
C VAL A 113 0.73 -7.00 -1.33
N ALA A 114 0.23 -6.12 -0.47
CA ALA A 114 -0.73 -5.09 -0.86
C ALA A 114 -0.47 -3.77 -0.11
N VAL A 115 -0.82 -2.67 -0.75
CA VAL A 115 -0.55 -1.31 -0.24
C VAL A 115 -1.76 -0.41 -0.43
N GLY A 116 -2.18 0.26 0.64
CA GLY A 116 -3.01 1.44 0.58
C GLY A 116 -2.10 2.67 0.44
N ASP A 117 -1.99 3.21 -0.77
CA ASP A 117 -1.06 4.29 -1.08
C ASP A 117 -1.77 5.62 -1.21
N ILE A 118 -1.31 6.59 -0.44
CA ILE A 118 -1.81 7.98 -0.47
C ILE A 118 -1.07 8.72 -1.58
N CYS A 119 -1.80 9.33 -2.51
CA CYS A 119 -1.26 9.91 -3.73
C CYS A 119 -1.69 11.38 -3.88
N ASN A 120 -0.72 12.26 -4.08
CA ASN A 120 -0.92 13.65 -4.47
C ASN A 120 -0.34 13.93 -5.87
N THR A 121 0.41 12.98 -6.45
CA THR A 121 1.02 13.06 -7.78
C THR A 121 0.79 11.77 -8.57
N SER A 122 1.14 11.79 -9.87
CA SER A 122 1.10 10.60 -10.73
C SER A 122 2.43 9.84 -10.80
N ASP A 123 3.41 10.17 -9.98
CA ASP A 123 4.79 9.69 -10.08
C ASP A 123 4.94 8.19 -9.85
N THR A 124 4.03 7.61 -9.10
CA THR A 124 4.05 6.18 -8.76
C THR A 124 3.39 5.28 -9.81
N ILE A 125 2.71 5.85 -10.82
CA ILE A 125 1.94 5.07 -11.81
C ILE A 125 2.84 4.04 -12.52
N ASN A 126 3.96 4.48 -13.10
CA ASN A 126 4.85 3.59 -13.85
C ASN A 126 5.42 2.45 -12.98
N GLN A 127 5.68 2.73 -11.70
CA GLN A 127 6.14 1.69 -10.78
C GLN A 127 5.04 0.67 -10.50
N LYS A 128 3.83 1.12 -10.25
CA LYS A 128 2.67 0.28 -9.94
C LYS A 128 2.23 -0.57 -11.14
N GLN A 129 2.41 -0.08 -12.38
CA GLN A 129 2.16 -0.84 -13.61
C GLN A 129 3.03 -2.10 -13.74
N LYS A 130 4.17 -2.18 -13.03
CA LYS A 130 5.00 -3.40 -13.00
C LYS A 130 4.26 -4.59 -12.36
N GLY A 131 3.19 -4.35 -11.60
CA GLY A 131 2.36 -5.39 -11.00
C GLY A 131 3.04 -6.21 -9.90
N ASN A 132 4.06 -5.66 -9.25
CA ASN A 132 4.81 -6.35 -8.20
C ASN A 132 4.02 -6.48 -6.90
N LEU A 133 3.16 -5.51 -6.60
CA LEU A 133 2.26 -5.45 -5.44
C LEU A 133 0.86 -5.05 -5.87
N GLU A 134 -0.14 -5.45 -5.09
CA GLU A 134 -1.50 -4.93 -5.24
C GLU A 134 -1.61 -3.54 -4.61
N TYR A 135 -2.15 -2.58 -5.36
CA TYR A 135 -2.33 -1.21 -4.88
C TYR A 135 -3.80 -0.79 -4.86
N TYR A 136 -4.18 -0.09 -3.79
CA TYR A 136 -5.35 0.77 -3.77
C TYR A 136 -4.89 2.21 -3.54
N ASN A 137 -5.24 3.12 -4.46
CA ASN A 137 -4.72 4.48 -4.49
C ASN A 137 -5.74 5.45 -3.87
N PHE A 138 -5.36 6.13 -2.81
CA PHE A 138 -6.14 7.17 -2.16
C PHE A 138 -5.63 8.53 -2.62
N ILE A 139 -6.35 9.18 -3.53
CA ILE A 139 -6.03 10.53 -3.98
C ILE A 139 -6.38 11.50 -2.86
N GLU A 140 -5.36 11.98 -2.18
CA GLU A 140 -5.52 12.75 -0.97
C GLU A 140 -5.90 14.19 -1.26
N VAL A 141 -6.89 14.69 -0.52
CA VAL A 141 -7.40 16.05 -0.64
C VAL A 141 -7.27 16.78 0.68
N PHE A 142 -6.70 17.97 0.63
CA PHE A 142 -6.60 18.90 1.76
C PHE A 142 -6.62 20.34 1.27
N GLY A 143 -7.00 21.26 2.13
CA GLY A 143 -7.02 22.69 1.88
C GLY A 143 -7.59 23.42 3.08
N VAL A 144 -7.23 24.68 3.25
CA VAL A 144 -7.72 25.54 4.35
C VAL A 144 -8.73 26.58 3.87
N ASP A 145 -8.84 26.76 2.55
CA ASP A 145 -9.66 27.78 1.91
C ASP A 145 -10.93 27.15 1.31
N ASN A 146 -12.08 27.49 1.87
CA ASN A 146 -13.39 27.02 1.38
C ASN A 146 -13.69 27.46 -0.07
N PHE A 147 -13.15 28.58 -0.53
CA PHE A 147 -13.42 29.10 -1.89
C PHE A 147 -12.75 28.30 -2.98
N LYS A 148 -11.74 27.48 -2.64
CA LYS A 148 -11.02 26.62 -3.58
C LYS A 148 -11.48 25.15 -3.56
N SER A 149 -12.53 24.82 -2.82
CA SER A 149 -12.96 23.42 -2.65
C SER A 149 -13.28 22.75 -3.98
N ASP A 150 -13.99 23.43 -4.89
CA ASP A 150 -14.36 22.90 -6.20
C ASP A 150 -13.12 22.63 -7.08
N GLU A 151 -12.15 23.56 -7.08
CA GLU A 151 -10.89 23.44 -7.82
C GLU A 151 -10.08 22.24 -7.31
N ILE A 152 -9.89 22.15 -5.98
CA ILE A 152 -9.16 21.06 -5.33
C ILE A 152 -9.77 19.70 -5.67
N VAL A 153 -11.09 19.55 -5.59
CA VAL A 153 -11.76 18.29 -5.92
C VAL A 153 -11.70 17.99 -7.41
N SER A 154 -11.75 19.01 -8.29
CA SER A 154 -11.57 18.84 -9.73
C SER A 154 -10.19 18.32 -10.10
N GLU A 155 -9.13 18.85 -9.47
CA GLU A 155 -7.76 18.37 -9.63
C GLU A 155 -7.62 16.92 -9.13
N ALA A 156 -8.20 16.61 -7.97
CA ALA A 156 -8.20 15.25 -7.42
C ALA A 156 -8.93 14.25 -8.35
N LYS A 157 -10.07 14.64 -8.93
CA LYS A 157 -10.76 13.84 -9.95
C LYS A 157 -9.87 13.58 -11.16
N THR A 158 -9.19 14.61 -11.64
CA THR A 158 -8.26 14.50 -12.78
C THR A 158 -7.13 13.52 -12.47
N LEU A 159 -6.55 13.58 -11.28
CA LEU A 159 -5.50 12.65 -10.84
C LEU A 159 -6.06 11.22 -10.67
N ARG A 160 -7.22 11.06 -10.01
CA ARG A 160 -7.91 9.77 -9.88
C ARG A 160 -8.11 9.11 -11.23
N ASP A 161 -8.59 9.88 -12.21
CA ASP A 161 -8.91 9.38 -13.53
C ASP A 161 -7.66 8.97 -14.33
N LYS A 162 -6.49 9.61 -14.07
CA LYS A 162 -5.20 9.12 -14.58
C LYS A 162 -4.90 7.71 -14.07
N PHE A 163 -5.04 7.44 -12.76
CA PHE A 163 -4.84 6.11 -12.20
C PHE A 163 -5.84 5.09 -12.77
N ARG A 164 -7.13 5.46 -12.86
CA ARG A 164 -8.18 4.59 -13.40
C ARG A 164 -7.96 4.24 -14.87
N LYS A 165 -7.48 5.20 -15.68
CA LYS A 165 -7.14 4.98 -17.10
C LYS A 165 -6.06 3.92 -17.27
N GLU A 166 -5.14 3.82 -16.32
CA GLU A 166 -4.09 2.79 -16.28
C GLU A 166 -4.56 1.49 -15.59
N GLY A 167 -5.87 1.30 -15.39
CA GLY A 167 -6.46 0.11 -14.81
C GLY A 167 -6.31 -0.01 -13.29
N MET A 168 -5.89 1.05 -12.60
CA MET A 168 -5.65 1.03 -11.16
C MET A 168 -6.87 1.40 -10.35
N LYS A 169 -7.08 0.70 -9.24
CA LYS A 169 -8.11 1.06 -8.24
C LYS A 169 -7.74 2.38 -7.57
N SER A 170 -8.64 3.35 -7.57
CA SER A 170 -8.41 4.64 -6.93
C SER A 170 -9.70 5.32 -6.47
N THR A 171 -9.60 6.05 -5.37
CA THR A 171 -10.67 6.89 -4.82
C THR A 171 -10.11 8.20 -4.31
N ILE A 172 -10.97 9.22 -4.11
CA ILE A 172 -10.60 10.46 -3.44
C ILE A 172 -10.74 10.24 -1.93
N SER A 173 -9.82 10.76 -1.15
CA SER A 173 -9.80 10.62 0.31
C SER A 173 -9.46 11.94 1.00
N PRO A 174 -10.18 12.35 2.05
CA PRO A 174 -9.78 13.50 2.86
C PRO A 174 -8.52 13.19 3.66
N HIS A 175 -7.63 14.18 3.80
CA HIS A 175 -6.41 14.05 4.59
C HIS A 175 -6.70 13.93 6.09
N ALA A 176 -7.24 14.98 6.70
CA ALA A 176 -7.50 15.02 8.14
C ALA A 176 -8.52 16.11 8.49
N PRO A 177 -9.25 15.99 9.62
CA PRO A 177 -10.28 16.97 10.00
C PRO A 177 -9.78 18.41 10.10
N TYR A 178 -8.54 18.63 10.52
CA TYR A 178 -7.95 19.97 10.66
C TYR A 178 -7.52 20.63 9.34
N SER A 179 -7.47 19.87 8.25
CA SER A 179 -7.04 20.33 6.92
C SER A 179 -8.12 20.14 5.84
N VAL A 180 -9.33 19.76 6.23
CA VAL A 180 -10.46 19.55 5.32
C VAL A 180 -11.68 20.30 5.88
N PRO A 181 -11.91 21.55 5.45
CA PRO A 181 -13.05 22.34 5.93
C PRO A 181 -14.39 21.74 5.44
N PRO A 182 -15.53 22.09 6.09
CA PRO A 182 -16.83 21.46 5.83
C PRO A 182 -17.25 21.47 4.35
N LYS A 183 -17.04 22.58 3.63
CA LYS A 183 -17.39 22.66 2.21
C LYS A 183 -16.55 21.68 1.37
N LEU A 184 -15.25 21.58 1.65
CA LEU A 184 -14.37 20.62 0.95
C LEU A 184 -14.80 19.18 1.24
N MET A 185 -15.21 18.87 2.48
CA MET A 185 -15.73 17.55 2.83
C MET A 185 -17.04 17.21 2.10
N GLU A 186 -17.93 18.20 1.95
CA GLU A 186 -19.17 18.06 1.17
C GLU A 186 -18.87 17.75 -0.31
N GLU A 187 -17.95 18.50 -0.94
CA GLU A 187 -17.53 18.26 -2.33
C GLU A 187 -16.86 16.90 -2.52
N ILE A 188 -16.03 16.45 -1.55
CA ILE A 188 -15.47 15.10 -1.56
C ILE A 188 -16.59 14.06 -1.51
N SER A 189 -17.58 14.24 -0.59
CA SER A 189 -18.70 13.32 -0.45
C SER A 189 -19.52 13.21 -1.74
N ASN A 190 -19.75 14.33 -2.44
CA ASN A 190 -20.43 14.36 -3.72
C ASN A 190 -19.59 13.80 -4.88
N SER A 191 -18.32 13.48 -4.66
CA SER A 191 -17.39 12.94 -5.67
C SER A 191 -17.27 11.42 -5.68
N PHE A 192 -17.89 10.75 -4.72
CA PHE A 192 -17.93 9.27 -4.69
C PHE A 192 -18.89 8.76 -5.79
N ASP A 193 -18.36 7.82 -6.58
CA ASP A 193 -19.12 7.08 -7.61
C ASP A 193 -19.71 5.80 -7.01
#